data_32cff3931c6eb2c87b3943d8ca06d13c
#
_entry.id   32cff3931c6eb2c87b3943d8ca06d13c
#
_cell.length_a   1.000
_cell.length_b   1.000
_cell.length_c   1.000
_cell.angle_alpha   90.00
_cell.angle_beta   90.00
_cell.angle_gamma   90.00
#
_symmetry.space_group_name_H-M   'P 1'
#
loop_
_entity.id
_entity.type
_entity.pdbx_description
1 polymer ?
#
loop_
_entity_poly.entity_id
_entity_poly.type
_entity_poly.pdbx_seq_one_letter_code
_entity_poly.pdbx_strand_id
1 'polypeptide(L)'
;MKYKFANYRYLALCFCALTIAVTIFMFANKNYNTAAHKIMNFNDGQSAYLHVTDVYNSSGSDSLSDFFAEKDSLARMEEFSNRLHEEFRYFEFEMQPLLVKENFAFKNQCRIDYGTDIYGENDNIGISLKSAQIDQNGYNHFSLQSQIEEGRGFKSEDYKLENQAVPAILGYEYKGSVKIGDTLVFEYLTKRINVKVIGFFKKNTSTTISNQITFLDDYITIPSLTVPAQLMDSADKNFQKILYSVKNWGFIQVNSGEDYYSYKNQIDRISHQLNLKYVVNEVYVSSYIHNVSNTLQSSKGIFFITSIFLFVILSAVFIYIYLWHFERNKKAYAIRLICGCSFPQLRLRIFSEVLVLFASAFGLSVLINYQILGGNTLYAAEQLQLEKALQQTVLFSGAVLLVICGILYIFINKNNIVNSIQKEDQ
;
A
#
# COMPACT_ATOMS: atom_id res chain seq x y z
N MET A 1 -15.94 18.84 48.08
CA MET A 1 -16.19 18.57 46.63
C MET A 1 -15.23 19.32 45.68
N LYS A 2 -14.95 20.59 45.86
CA LYS A 2 -14.04 21.39 45.00
C LYS A 2 -12.60 20.80 44.84
N TYR A 3 -12.05 20.18 45.89
CA TYR A 3 -10.69 19.60 45.85
C TYR A 3 -10.59 18.31 44.99
N LYS A 4 -11.62 17.52 44.88
CA LYS A 4 -11.61 16.35 44.00
C LYS A 4 -11.63 16.75 42.51
N PHE A 5 -12.40 17.77 42.14
CA PHE A 5 -12.51 18.24 40.77
C PHE A 5 -11.19 18.84 40.22
N ALA A 6 -10.39 19.50 41.07
CA ALA A 6 -9.11 20.05 40.65
C ALA A 6 -8.08 18.97 40.27
N ASN A 7 -8.08 17.84 40.99
CA ASN A 7 -7.16 16.73 40.71
C ASN A 7 -7.43 16.04 39.35
N TYR A 8 -8.70 15.89 38.98
CA TYR A 8 -9.08 15.28 37.70
C TYR A 8 -8.67 16.16 36.51
N ARG A 9 -8.64 17.48 36.63
CA ARG A 9 -8.21 18.38 35.55
C ARG A 9 -6.76 18.16 35.13
N TYR A 10 -5.85 17.97 36.10
CA TYR A 10 -4.44 17.72 35.81
C TYR A 10 -4.21 16.35 35.16
N LEU A 11 -4.89 15.31 35.66
CA LEU A 11 -4.83 14.00 35.06
C LEU A 11 -5.40 14.02 33.63
N ALA A 12 -6.45 14.77 33.38
CA ALA A 12 -7.01 14.98 32.05
C ALA A 12 -6.01 15.69 31.12
N LEU A 13 -5.32 16.74 31.59
CA LEU A 13 -4.29 17.41 30.82
C LEU A 13 -3.10 16.47 30.50
N CYS A 14 -2.66 15.68 31.48
CA CYS A 14 -1.65 14.63 31.26
C CYS A 14 -2.08 13.63 30.20
N PHE A 15 -3.31 13.15 30.29
CA PHE A 15 -3.89 12.23 29.33
C PHE A 15 -3.96 12.84 27.92
N CYS A 16 -4.46 14.07 27.79
CA CYS A 16 -4.49 14.77 26.49
C CYS A 16 -3.10 14.96 25.90
N ALA A 17 -2.11 15.40 26.69
CA ALA A 17 -0.75 15.60 26.21
C ALA A 17 -0.13 14.30 25.68
N LEU A 18 -0.28 13.20 26.42
CA LEU A 18 0.19 11.88 25.98
C LEU A 18 -0.53 11.38 24.72
N THR A 19 -1.86 11.52 24.69
CA THR A 19 -2.64 11.10 23.51
C THR A 19 -2.19 11.85 22.27
N ILE A 20 -2.03 13.16 22.34
CA ILE A 20 -1.54 13.98 21.22
C ILE A 20 -0.12 13.54 20.82
N ALA A 21 0.78 13.35 21.77
CA ALA A 21 2.15 12.93 21.50
C ALA A 21 2.21 11.59 20.74
N VAL A 22 1.52 10.59 21.27
CA VAL A 22 1.50 9.23 20.68
C VAL A 22 0.81 9.24 19.33
N THR A 23 -0.30 9.99 19.18
CA THR A 23 -1.04 10.09 17.90
C THR A 23 -0.17 10.66 16.79
N ILE A 24 0.49 11.79 17.06
CA ILE A 24 1.37 12.46 16.08
C ILE A 24 2.57 11.57 15.75
N PHE A 25 3.19 10.94 16.75
CA PHE A 25 4.34 10.08 16.54
C PHE A 25 3.99 8.84 15.72
N MET A 26 2.85 8.19 16.00
CA MET A 26 2.36 7.05 15.25
C MET A 26 2.02 7.40 13.80
N PHE A 27 1.36 8.55 13.58
CA PHE A 27 1.05 9.07 12.25
C PHE A 27 2.32 9.36 11.44
N ALA A 28 3.31 10.02 12.06
CA ALA A 28 4.60 10.30 11.43
C ALA A 28 5.36 9.01 11.07
N ASN A 29 5.38 8.02 11.97
CA ASN A 29 5.99 6.71 11.72
C ASN A 29 5.33 5.97 10.57
N LYS A 30 3.99 5.96 10.49
CA LYS A 30 3.28 5.35 9.36
C LYS A 30 3.70 6.00 8.06
N ASN A 31 3.66 7.34 7.99
CA ASN A 31 4.03 8.08 6.78
C ASN A 31 5.50 7.87 6.40
N TYR A 32 6.39 7.81 7.40
CA TYR A 32 7.79 7.46 7.20
C TYR A 32 7.95 6.05 6.60
N ASN A 33 7.31 5.04 7.18
CA ASN A 33 7.39 3.66 6.70
C ASN A 33 6.79 3.52 5.30
N THR A 34 5.64 4.14 5.03
CA THR A 34 5.02 4.16 3.69
C THR A 34 5.96 4.78 2.66
N ALA A 35 6.53 5.94 2.99
CA ALA A 35 7.48 6.60 2.11
C ALA A 35 8.78 5.78 1.95
N ALA A 36 9.31 5.17 3.02
CA ALA A 36 10.49 4.32 2.95
C ALA A 36 10.27 3.09 2.06
N HIS A 37 9.11 2.43 2.21
CA HIS A 37 8.74 1.29 1.39
C HIS A 37 8.61 1.66 -0.09
N LYS A 38 7.96 2.79 -0.37
CA LYS A 38 7.88 3.33 -1.75
C LYS A 38 9.26 3.54 -2.36
N ILE A 39 10.23 4.05 -1.59
CA ILE A 39 11.59 4.30 -2.08
C ILE A 39 12.42 3.02 -2.21
N MET A 40 12.30 2.06 -1.29
CA MET A 40 13.04 0.80 -1.37
C MET A 40 12.69 0.00 -2.63
N ASN A 41 11.44 0.04 -3.04
CA ASN A 41 10.99 -0.63 -4.27
C ASN A 41 11.37 0.15 -5.54
N PHE A 42 11.79 1.42 -5.41
CA PHE A 42 12.32 2.25 -6.49
C PHE A 42 13.84 2.13 -6.67
N ASN A 43 14.51 1.28 -5.92
CA ASN A 43 15.97 1.18 -5.94
C ASN A 43 16.56 0.49 -7.19
N ASP A 44 15.74 0.17 -8.21
CA ASP A 44 16.20 0.01 -9.60
C ASP A 44 16.52 1.38 -10.24
N GLY A 45 16.99 2.25 -9.47
CA GLY A 45 17.19 3.69 -9.42
C GLY A 45 17.80 4.37 -10.66
N GLN A 46 17.72 3.81 -11.86
CA GLN A 46 18.20 4.45 -13.08
C GLN A 46 17.31 4.24 -14.31
N SER A 47 16.22 3.47 -14.20
CA SER A 47 15.35 3.23 -15.35
C SER A 47 14.20 4.22 -15.38
N ALA A 48 14.07 4.97 -16.46
CA ALA A 48 12.85 5.68 -16.81
C ALA A 48 11.95 4.75 -17.61
N TYR A 49 10.66 4.98 -17.56
CA TYR A 49 9.70 4.25 -18.38
C TYR A 49 8.98 5.20 -19.31
N LEU A 50 8.77 4.74 -20.53
CA LEU A 50 7.93 5.41 -21.51
C LEU A 50 6.68 4.56 -21.68
N HIS A 51 5.50 5.16 -21.58
CA HIS A 51 4.24 4.47 -21.77
C HIS A 51 3.78 4.65 -23.21
N VAL A 52 3.59 3.54 -23.90
CA VAL A 52 3.00 3.51 -25.23
C VAL A 52 1.49 3.49 -25.10
N THR A 53 0.80 4.41 -25.74
CA THR A 53 -0.67 4.50 -25.71
C THR A 53 -1.21 4.84 -27.09
N ASP A 54 -2.45 4.48 -27.38
CA ASP A 54 -3.12 4.98 -28.58
C ASP A 54 -3.76 6.34 -28.35
N VAL A 55 -4.07 7.02 -29.44
CA VAL A 55 -4.76 8.30 -29.47
C VAL A 55 -5.99 8.26 -30.37
N TYR A 56 -6.63 7.12 -30.47
CA TYR A 56 -7.91 7.00 -31.16
C TYR A 56 -9.00 7.75 -30.42
N ASN A 57 -9.87 8.44 -31.18
CA ASN A 57 -11.03 9.15 -30.61
C ASN A 57 -12.14 8.17 -30.22
N SER A 58 -12.98 8.57 -29.26
CA SER A 58 -14.15 7.78 -28.87
C SER A 58 -15.26 7.76 -29.93
N SER A 59 -15.23 8.69 -30.88
CA SER A 59 -16.24 8.82 -31.96
C SER A 59 -15.65 9.57 -33.16
N GLY A 60 -16.21 9.33 -34.35
CA GLY A 60 -15.78 9.94 -35.61
C GLY A 60 -14.89 9.01 -36.45
N SER A 61 -14.38 9.52 -37.58
CA SER A 61 -13.57 8.75 -38.54
C SER A 61 -12.25 8.25 -38.00
N ASP A 62 -11.84 8.76 -36.84
CA ASP A 62 -10.61 8.38 -36.16
C ASP A 62 -10.89 7.48 -34.94
N SER A 63 -12.07 6.86 -34.87
CA SER A 63 -12.44 6.00 -33.78
C SER A 63 -11.73 4.64 -33.85
N LEU A 64 -11.48 4.05 -32.67
CA LEU A 64 -10.91 2.70 -32.59
C LEU A 64 -11.84 1.66 -33.24
N SER A 65 -13.16 1.88 -33.17
CA SER A 65 -14.16 1.00 -33.81
C SER A 65 -14.06 1.03 -35.33
N ASP A 66 -13.84 2.18 -35.93
CA ASP A 66 -13.66 2.30 -37.38
C ASP A 66 -12.35 1.66 -37.82
N PHE A 67 -11.28 1.88 -37.06
CA PHE A 67 -10.03 1.17 -37.30
C PHE A 67 -10.22 -0.34 -37.20
N PHE A 68 -10.95 -0.86 -36.22
CA PHE A 68 -11.24 -2.29 -36.10
C PHE A 68 -12.06 -2.85 -37.28
N ALA A 69 -12.84 -2.04 -37.96
CA ALA A 69 -13.59 -2.45 -39.15
C ALA A 69 -12.66 -2.68 -40.38
N GLU A 70 -11.47 -2.13 -40.38
CA GLU A 70 -10.50 -2.34 -41.45
C GLU A 70 -10.03 -3.81 -41.50
N LYS A 71 -9.87 -4.33 -42.72
CA LYS A 71 -9.59 -5.75 -42.97
C LYS A 71 -8.27 -6.23 -42.37
N ASP A 72 -7.24 -5.38 -42.36
CA ASP A 72 -5.87 -5.68 -41.93
C ASP A 72 -5.49 -5.09 -40.56
N SER A 73 -6.46 -4.50 -39.85
CA SER A 73 -6.22 -3.86 -38.55
C SER A 73 -5.54 -4.78 -37.55
N LEU A 74 -5.96 -6.04 -37.43
CA LEU A 74 -5.36 -7.02 -36.55
C LEU A 74 -3.89 -7.28 -36.89
N ALA A 75 -3.58 -7.53 -38.18
CA ALA A 75 -2.22 -7.81 -38.60
C ALA A 75 -1.28 -6.62 -38.32
N ARG A 76 -1.77 -5.39 -38.51
CA ARG A 76 -0.98 -4.18 -38.22
C ARG A 76 -0.73 -4.00 -36.72
N MET A 77 -1.71 -4.29 -35.86
CA MET A 77 -1.53 -4.25 -34.41
C MET A 77 -0.57 -5.34 -33.91
N GLU A 78 -0.66 -6.54 -34.50
CA GLU A 78 0.23 -7.65 -34.20
C GLU A 78 1.68 -7.31 -34.61
N GLU A 79 1.87 -6.79 -35.81
CA GLU A 79 3.17 -6.33 -36.29
C GLU A 79 3.75 -5.22 -35.41
N PHE A 80 2.92 -4.27 -34.98
CA PHE A 80 3.34 -3.22 -34.06
C PHE A 80 3.81 -3.82 -32.72
N SER A 81 3.03 -4.75 -32.14
CA SER A 81 3.41 -5.45 -30.91
C SER A 81 4.76 -6.18 -31.05
N ASN A 82 4.95 -6.90 -32.16
CA ASN A 82 6.18 -7.63 -32.44
C ASN A 82 7.37 -6.66 -32.51
N ARG A 83 7.23 -5.55 -33.22
CA ARG A 83 8.29 -4.53 -33.33
C ARG A 83 8.60 -3.87 -32.00
N LEU A 84 7.60 -3.64 -31.13
CA LEU A 84 7.84 -3.13 -29.79
C LEU A 84 8.74 -4.07 -28.99
N HIS A 85 8.49 -5.38 -29.06
CA HIS A 85 9.29 -6.38 -28.33
C HIS A 85 10.68 -6.62 -28.96
N GLU A 86 10.83 -6.47 -30.27
CA GLU A 86 12.09 -6.69 -30.97
C GLU A 86 13.03 -5.48 -30.91
N GLU A 87 12.48 -4.26 -31.07
CA GLU A 87 13.29 -3.04 -31.18
C GLU A 87 13.53 -2.34 -29.84
N PHE A 88 12.71 -2.67 -28.80
CA PHE A 88 12.77 -1.98 -27.51
C PHE A 88 12.80 -2.97 -26.33
N ARG A 89 13.22 -2.48 -25.17
CA ARG A 89 13.03 -3.19 -23.89
C ARG A 89 11.59 -3.01 -23.43
N TYR A 90 10.68 -3.54 -24.21
CA TYR A 90 9.25 -3.44 -24.01
C TYR A 90 8.74 -4.54 -23.09
N PHE A 91 7.80 -4.19 -22.23
CA PHE A 91 7.05 -5.16 -21.44
C PHE A 91 5.58 -4.73 -21.29
N GLU A 92 4.72 -5.72 -21.18
CA GLU A 92 3.29 -5.53 -20.99
C GLU A 92 2.93 -5.70 -19.51
N PHE A 93 2.19 -4.74 -19.02
CA PHE A 93 1.54 -4.83 -17.71
C PHE A 93 0.23 -4.05 -17.76
N GLU A 94 -0.87 -4.79 -17.73
CA GLU A 94 -2.20 -4.26 -17.82
C GLU A 94 -3.06 -4.70 -16.65
N MET A 95 -4.10 -3.94 -16.34
CA MET A 95 -5.02 -4.21 -15.25
C MET A 95 -6.45 -4.28 -15.77
N GLN A 96 -6.73 -5.24 -16.65
CA GLN A 96 -8.08 -5.48 -17.16
C GLN A 96 -8.85 -6.39 -16.21
N PRO A 97 -10.09 -6.06 -15.83
CA PRO A 97 -10.86 -6.87 -14.90
C PRO A 97 -11.20 -8.26 -15.48
N LEU A 98 -11.33 -9.23 -14.59
CA LEU A 98 -11.93 -10.51 -14.87
C LEU A 98 -13.35 -10.54 -14.31
N LEU A 99 -14.33 -10.82 -15.16
CA LEU A 99 -15.74 -10.92 -14.77
C LEU A 99 -16.09 -12.37 -14.38
N VAL A 100 -16.65 -12.53 -13.19
CA VAL A 100 -17.17 -13.82 -12.73
C VAL A 100 -18.70 -13.75 -12.62
N LYS A 101 -19.39 -14.72 -13.21
CA LYS A 101 -20.87 -14.83 -13.19
C LYS A 101 -21.39 -15.77 -12.11
N GLU A 102 -20.51 -16.54 -11.49
CA GLU A 102 -20.86 -17.53 -10.47
C GLU A 102 -20.71 -16.95 -9.05
N ASN A 103 -21.55 -17.42 -8.12
CA ASN A 103 -21.50 -17.02 -6.71
C ASN A 103 -20.26 -17.60 -6.00
N PHE A 104 -19.09 -17.04 -6.27
CA PHE A 104 -17.90 -17.33 -5.50
C PHE A 104 -17.82 -16.38 -4.29
N ALA A 105 -17.45 -16.93 -3.13
CA ALA A 105 -17.23 -16.17 -1.93
C ALA A 105 -15.85 -15.47 -1.94
N PHE A 106 -15.68 -14.51 -2.85
CA PHE A 106 -14.48 -13.67 -2.86
C PHE A 106 -14.60 -12.55 -1.83
N LYS A 107 -13.47 -12.21 -1.22
CA LYS A 107 -13.39 -11.05 -0.31
C LYS A 107 -13.68 -9.76 -1.07
N ASN A 108 -14.37 -8.81 -0.42
CA ASN A 108 -14.76 -7.55 -1.06
C ASN A 108 -13.57 -6.75 -1.63
N GLN A 109 -12.40 -6.83 -1.00
CA GLN A 109 -11.19 -6.15 -1.48
C GLN A 109 -10.68 -6.65 -2.84
N CYS A 110 -11.04 -7.88 -3.24
CA CYS A 110 -10.68 -8.44 -4.54
C CYS A 110 -11.56 -7.90 -5.68
N ARG A 111 -12.64 -7.20 -5.35
CA ARG A 111 -13.57 -6.62 -6.33
C ARG A 111 -13.09 -5.25 -6.80
N ILE A 112 -13.39 -4.93 -8.03
CA ILE A 112 -13.29 -3.55 -8.50
C ILE A 112 -14.60 -2.87 -8.14
N ASP A 113 -14.51 -1.93 -7.21
CA ASP A 113 -15.68 -1.18 -6.77
C ASP A 113 -15.90 0.03 -7.70
N TYR A 114 -16.60 -0.21 -8.81
CA TYR A 114 -17.11 0.88 -9.66
C TYR A 114 -18.47 1.40 -9.19
N GLY A 115 -18.91 1.00 -7.98
CA GLY A 115 -20.19 1.44 -7.41
C GLY A 115 -21.44 0.81 -8.06
N THR A 116 -21.26 -0.06 -9.06
CA THR A 116 -22.35 -0.80 -9.72
C THR A 116 -21.85 -2.17 -10.18
N ASP A 117 -22.67 -3.17 -9.95
CA ASP A 117 -22.45 -4.48 -10.60
C ASP A 117 -22.46 -4.26 -12.12
N ILE A 118 -21.43 -4.73 -12.81
CA ILE A 118 -21.37 -4.60 -14.28
C ILE A 118 -22.35 -5.60 -14.86
N TYR A 119 -23.38 -5.09 -15.55
CA TYR A 119 -24.32 -5.90 -16.28
C TYR A 119 -23.66 -6.47 -17.54
N GLY A 120 -23.52 -7.78 -17.59
CA GLY A 120 -23.23 -8.50 -18.85
C GLY A 120 -24.45 -8.47 -19.76
N GLU A 121 -24.28 -8.68 -21.05
CA GLU A 121 -25.40 -8.92 -21.97
C GLU A 121 -26.31 -10.03 -21.39
N ASN A 122 -27.61 -9.77 -21.25
CA ASN A 122 -28.64 -10.66 -20.70
C ASN A 122 -28.86 -10.64 -19.16
N ASP A 123 -28.88 -9.50 -18.50
CA ASP A 123 -29.31 -9.30 -17.10
C ASP A 123 -28.59 -10.18 -16.05
N ASN A 124 -27.46 -10.78 -16.39
CA ASN A 124 -26.63 -11.52 -15.46
C ASN A 124 -25.62 -10.56 -14.79
N ILE A 125 -25.83 -10.30 -13.53
CA ILE A 125 -24.93 -9.51 -12.69
C ILE A 125 -23.61 -10.28 -12.57
N GLY A 126 -22.54 -9.72 -13.15
CA GLY A 126 -21.18 -10.24 -12.99
C GLY A 126 -20.42 -9.44 -11.93
N ILE A 127 -19.56 -10.11 -11.20
CA ILE A 127 -18.64 -9.46 -10.26
C ILE A 127 -17.31 -9.21 -10.97
N SER A 128 -16.86 -7.95 -11.02
CA SER A 128 -15.54 -7.59 -11.52
C SER A 128 -14.48 -7.84 -10.47
N LEU A 129 -13.50 -8.70 -10.78
CA LEU A 129 -12.34 -8.95 -9.92
C LEU A 129 -11.11 -8.23 -10.46
N LYS A 130 -10.29 -7.75 -9.54
CA LYS A 130 -8.99 -7.17 -9.88
C LYS A 130 -8.09 -8.20 -10.49
N SER A 131 -7.56 -7.90 -11.66
CA SER A 131 -6.57 -8.75 -12.30
C SER A 131 -5.47 -7.95 -12.97
N ALA A 132 -4.33 -8.59 -13.13
CA ALA A 132 -3.18 -8.06 -13.82
C ALA A 132 -2.76 -9.03 -14.94
N GLN A 133 -2.53 -8.50 -16.12
CA GLN A 133 -2.00 -9.22 -17.26
C GLN A 133 -0.54 -8.79 -17.46
N ILE A 134 0.35 -9.76 -17.51
CA ILE A 134 1.79 -9.50 -17.60
C ILE A 134 2.45 -10.42 -18.63
N ASP A 135 3.33 -9.87 -19.46
CA ASP A 135 4.15 -10.67 -20.35
C ASP A 135 5.39 -11.26 -19.63
N GLN A 136 6.16 -12.07 -20.32
CA GLN A 136 7.36 -12.69 -19.76
C GLN A 136 8.41 -11.65 -19.37
N ASN A 137 8.54 -10.58 -20.15
CA ASN A 137 9.50 -9.51 -19.87
C ASN A 137 9.15 -8.75 -18.60
N GLY A 138 7.88 -8.36 -18.43
CA GLY A 138 7.39 -7.71 -17.22
C GLY A 138 7.48 -8.62 -15.99
N TYR A 139 7.13 -9.91 -16.15
CA TYR A 139 7.25 -10.89 -15.06
C TYR A 139 8.69 -11.00 -14.53
N ASN A 140 9.67 -11.03 -15.45
CA ASN A 140 11.08 -11.06 -15.12
C ASN A 140 11.57 -9.72 -14.57
N HIS A 141 11.13 -8.61 -15.18
CA HIS A 141 11.48 -7.24 -14.78
C HIS A 141 11.12 -6.98 -13.30
N PHE A 142 9.91 -7.36 -12.88
CA PHE A 142 9.47 -7.22 -11.48
C PHE A 142 9.94 -8.37 -10.59
N SER A 143 10.75 -9.31 -11.09
CA SER A 143 11.26 -10.46 -10.33
C SER A 143 10.16 -11.27 -9.63
N LEU A 144 8.99 -11.38 -10.23
CA LEU A 144 7.80 -12.00 -9.62
C LEU A 144 7.98 -13.49 -9.33
N GLN A 145 8.90 -14.17 -10.04
CA GLN A 145 9.24 -15.57 -9.75
C GLN A 145 9.72 -15.75 -8.30
N SER A 146 10.49 -14.81 -7.77
CA SER A 146 11.01 -14.85 -6.39
C SER A 146 9.94 -14.57 -5.34
N GLN A 147 8.79 -14.04 -5.76
CA GLN A 147 7.66 -13.67 -4.91
C GLN A 147 6.58 -14.77 -4.79
N ILE A 148 6.82 -15.93 -5.38
CA ILE A 148 5.92 -17.09 -5.22
C ILE A 148 6.10 -17.66 -3.82
N GLU A 149 4.99 -17.88 -3.11
CA GLU A 149 4.97 -18.52 -1.79
C GLU A 149 4.61 -19.99 -1.90
N GLU A 150 3.59 -20.31 -2.71
CA GLU A 150 3.10 -21.67 -2.90
C GLU A 150 2.85 -21.94 -4.39
N GLY A 151 3.07 -23.18 -4.81
CA GLY A 151 2.87 -23.58 -6.21
C GLY A 151 4.06 -23.21 -7.10
N ARG A 152 3.77 -22.73 -8.31
CA ARG A 152 4.79 -22.35 -9.30
C ARG A 152 4.50 -20.99 -9.94
N GLY A 153 5.53 -20.37 -10.46
CA GLY A 153 5.42 -19.21 -11.33
C GLY A 153 5.12 -19.57 -12.79
N PHE A 154 5.02 -18.53 -13.62
CA PHE A 154 4.81 -18.70 -15.06
C PHE A 154 6.06 -19.25 -15.74
N LYS A 155 5.83 -20.10 -16.75
CA LYS A 155 6.82 -20.61 -17.70
C LYS A 155 6.54 -20.03 -19.08
N SER A 156 7.51 -20.08 -19.99
CA SER A 156 7.34 -19.54 -21.36
C SER A 156 6.17 -20.16 -22.14
N GLU A 157 5.81 -21.40 -21.83
CA GLU A 157 4.66 -22.10 -22.43
C GLU A 157 3.31 -21.54 -21.95
N ASP A 158 3.26 -20.95 -20.75
CA ASP A 158 2.04 -20.42 -20.13
C ASP A 158 1.49 -19.17 -20.84
N TYR A 159 2.30 -18.50 -21.66
CA TYR A 159 1.92 -17.30 -22.39
C TYR A 159 1.16 -17.58 -23.69
N LYS A 160 1.05 -18.83 -24.09
CA LYS A 160 0.34 -19.26 -25.29
C LYS A 160 -1.04 -19.82 -24.92
N LEU A 161 -2.09 -19.32 -25.57
CA LEU A 161 -3.42 -19.85 -25.42
C LEU A 161 -3.61 -21.05 -26.37
N GLU A 162 -3.30 -22.25 -25.91
CA GLU A 162 -3.43 -23.50 -26.66
C GLU A 162 -4.58 -24.34 -26.08
N ASN A 163 -5.84 -24.00 -26.30
CA ASN A 163 -7.05 -24.78 -25.88
C ASN A 163 -7.06 -25.29 -24.43
N GLN A 164 -6.15 -24.83 -23.59
CA GLN A 164 -5.99 -25.19 -22.19
C GLN A 164 -6.47 -24.05 -21.28
N ALA A 165 -6.65 -24.36 -20.00
CA ALA A 165 -6.95 -23.35 -19.02
C ALA A 165 -5.75 -22.37 -18.87
N VAL A 166 -6.05 -21.08 -18.87
CA VAL A 166 -5.06 -20.02 -18.64
C VAL A 166 -4.50 -20.16 -17.22
N PRO A 167 -3.19 -20.28 -17.03
CA PRO A 167 -2.62 -20.34 -15.69
C PRO A 167 -2.75 -19.00 -14.97
N ALA A 168 -3.04 -19.03 -13.67
CA ALA A 168 -3.09 -17.83 -12.84
C ALA A 168 -2.32 -18.00 -11.55
N ILE A 169 -1.65 -16.92 -11.15
CA ILE A 169 -1.05 -16.76 -9.83
C ILE A 169 -1.92 -15.78 -9.06
N LEU A 170 -2.43 -16.19 -7.91
CA LEU A 170 -3.35 -15.40 -7.12
C LEU A 170 -2.60 -14.67 -6.00
N GLY A 171 -3.09 -13.50 -5.65
CA GLY A 171 -2.59 -12.77 -4.50
C GLY A 171 -2.91 -13.44 -3.17
N TYR A 172 -2.23 -13.01 -2.13
CA TYR A 172 -2.33 -13.60 -0.78
C TYR A 172 -3.76 -13.66 -0.24
N GLU A 173 -4.61 -12.69 -0.58
CA GLU A 173 -5.98 -12.58 -0.07
C GLU A 173 -6.94 -13.67 -0.61
N TYR A 174 -6.54 -14.37 -1.66
CA TYR A 174 -7.29 -15.50 -2.20
C TYR A 174 -7.03 -16.82 -1.44
N LYS A 175 -5.99 -16.86 -0.59
CA LYS A 175 -5.69 -18.05 0.21
C LYS A 175 -6.86 -18.42 1.14
N GLY A 176 -7.19 -19.69 1.18
CA GLY A 176 -8.32 -20.22 1.94
C GLY A 176 -9.66 -20.19 1.22
N SER A 177 -9.82 -19.35 0.18
CA SER A 177 -11.03 -19.34 -0.67
C SER A 177 -10.88 -20.24 -1.90
N VAL A 178 -9.65 -20.39 -2.41
CA VAL A 178 -9.32 -21.14 -3.62
C VAL A 178 -8.06 -21.96 -3.36
N LYS A 179 -7.88 -23.08 -4.07
CA LYS A 179 -6.73 -23.98 -3.94
C LYS A 179 -5.95 -24.07 -5.25
N ILE A 180 -4.66 -24.40 -5.17
CA ILE A 180 -3.85 -24.72 -6.33
C ILE A 180 -4.47 -25.92 -7.05
N GLY A 181 -4.63 -25.79 -8.37
CA GLY A 181 -5.27 -26.78 -9.23
C GLY A 181 -6.75 -26.51 -9.52
N ASP A 182 -7.41 -25.65 -8.76
CA ASP A 182 -8.78 -25.23 -9.02
C ASP A 182 -8.86 -24.53 -10.38
N THR A 183 -9.97 -24.75 -11.08
CA THR A 183 -10.28 -24.09 -12.35
C THR A 183 -11.49 -23.19 -12.15
N LEU A 184 -11.31 -21.91 -12.44
CA LEU A 184 -12.32 -20.87 -12.34
C LEU A 184 -12.70 -20.43 -13.76
N VAL A 185 -13.94 -20.01 -13.94
CA VAL A 185 -14.43 -19.53 -15.25
C VAL A 185 -14.66 -18.03 -15.18
N PHE A 186 -13.97 -17.30 -16.04
CA PHE A 186 -14.06 -15.85 -16.13
C PHE A 186 -14.43 -15.41 -17.54
N GLU A 187 -15.01 -14.22 -17.63
CA GLU A 187 -15.07 -13.47 -18.88
C GLU A 187 -13.92 -12.44 -18.84
N TYR A 188 -13.03 -12.55 -19.83
CA TYR A 188 -11.90 -11.65 -20.02
C TYR A 188 -12.07 -10.93 -21.35
N LEU A 189 -12.14 -9.59 -21.29
CA LEU A 189 -12.53 -8.75 -22.41
C LEU A 189 -13.90 -9.22 -22.97
N THR A 190 -13.92 -9.91 -24.09
CA THR A 190 -15.15 -10.43 -24.73
C THR A 190 -15.21 -11.95 -24.81
N LYS A 191 -14.26 -12.65 -24.16
CA LYS A 191 -14.10 -14.08 -24.27
C LYS A 191 -14.19 -14.79 -22.92
N ARG A 192 -14.95 -15.89 -22.88
CA ARG A 192 -14.98 -16.78 -21.72
C ARG A 192 -13.72 -17.63 -21.70
N ILE A 193 -12.98 -17.58 -20.59
CA ILE A 193 -11.75 -18.32 -20.39
C ILE A 193 -11.83 -19.18 -19.12
N ASN A 194 -11.21 -20.36 -19.18
CA ASN A 194 -10.97 -21.18 -18.01
C ASN A 194 -9.61 -20.78 -17.42
N VAL A 195 -9.57 -20.47 -16.14
CA VAL A 195 -8.36 -20.01 -15.45
C VAL A 195 -7.99 -21.05 -14.40
N LYS A 196 -6.80 -21.64 -14.50
CA LYS A 196 -6.28 -22.62 -13.57
C LYS A 196 -5.33 -21.98 -12.57
N VAL A 197 -5.60 -22.13 -11.28
CA VAL A 197 -4.74 -21.64 -10.21
C VAL A 197 -3.47 -22.49 -10.14
N ILE A 198 -2.31 -21.88 -10.37
CA ILE A 198 -0.99 -22.53 -10.36
C ILE A 198 -0.12 -22.15 -9.18
N GLY A 199 -0.43 -21.06 -8.48
CA GLY A 199 0.33 -20.59 -7.33
C GLY A 199 -0.27 -19.40 -6.63
N PHE A 200 0.36 -19.00 -5.53
CA PHE A 200 0.04 -17.82 -4.75
C PHE A 200 1.29 -16.98 -4.53
N PHE A 201 1.13 -15.68 -4.62
CA PHE A 201 2.16 -14.73 -4.24
C PHE A 201 2.33 -14.65 -2.71
N LYS A 202 3.53 -14.27 -2.28
CA LYS A 202 3.80 -13.85 -0.92
C LYS A 202 2.97 -12.62 -0.57
N LYS A 203 2.63 -12.47 0.70
CA LYS A 203 1.98 -11.26 1.18
C LYS A 203 2.82 -10.02 0.87
N ASN A 204 2.15 -8.96 0.38
CA ASN A 204 2.75 -7.69 -0.03
C ASN A 204 3.65 -7.76 -1.27
N THR A 205 3.46 -8.77 -2.12
CA THR A 205 4.04 -8.73 -3.46
C THR A 205 3.51 -7.51 -4.20
N SER A 206 4.41 -6.77 -4.83
CA SER A 206 4.04 -5.54 -5.51
C SER A 206 4.81 -5.36 -6.82
N THR A 207 4.20 -4.61 -7.72
CA THR A 207 4.82 -4.06 -8.93
C THR A 207 4.85 -2.55 -8.83
N THR A 208 5.79 -1.94 -9.52
CA THR A 208 5.93 -0.49 -9.54
C THR A 208 5.91 0.00 -10.97
N ILE A 209 4.82 0.66 -11.34
CA ILE A 209 4.62 1.22 -12.67
C ILE A 209 4.05 2.63 -12.51
N SER A 210 4.49 3.54 -13.36
CA SER A 210 3.92 4.90 -13.45
C SER A 210 3.82 5.63 -12.11
N ASN A 211 4.85 5.55 -11.27
CA ASN A 211 4.87 6.16 -9.92
C ASN A 211 3.87 5.55 -8.92
N GLN A 212 3.19 4.49 -9.28
CA GLN A 212 2.28 3.79 -8.40
C GLN A 212 2.84 2.42 -8.01
N ILE A 213 2.76 2.12 -6.73
CA ILE A 213 2.99 0.76 -6.24
C ILE A 213 1.65 0.05 -6.26
N THR A 214 1.55 -0.97 -7.08
CA THR A 214 0.39 -1.86 -7.10
C THR A 214 0.72 -3.11 -6.30
N PHE A 215 0.00 -3.34 -5.21
CA PHE A 215 0.09 -4.59 -4.45
C PHE A 215 -0.79 -5.63 -5.11
N LEU A 216 -0.22 -6.81 -5.31
CA LEU A 216 -0.90 -7.92 -5.97
C LEU A 216 -1.64 -8.84 -4.99
N ASP A 217 -1.75 -8.47 -3.71
CA ASP A 217 -2.40 -9.30 -2.69
C ASP A 217 -3.84 -9.66 -3.01
N ASP A 218 -4.58 -8.76 -3.65
CA ASP A 218 -5.98 -8.87 -4.02
C ASP A 218 -6.20 -8.97 -5.54
N TYR A 219 -5.15 -9.30 -6.30
CA TYR A 219 -5.18 -9.46 -7.75
C TYR A 219 -5.09 -10.92 -8.18
N ILE A 220 -5.73 -11.21 -9.32
CA ILE A 220 -5.52 -12.43 -10.10
C ILE A 220 -4.54 -12.07 -11.22
N THR A 221 -3.33 -12.61 -11.17
CA THR A 221 -2.33 -12.37 -12.21
C THR A 221 -2.37 -13.48 -13.23
N ILE A 222 -2.58 -13.13 -14.49
CA ILE A 222 -2.56 -14.05 -15.64
C ILE A 222 -1.48 -13.60 -16.64
N PRO A 223 -0.95 -14.52 -17.45
CA PRO A 223 -0.04 -14.14 -18.53
C PRO A 223 -0.76 -13.26 -19.55
N SER A 224 -0.05 -12.31 -20.14
CA SER A 224 -0.52 -11.62 -21.34
C SER A 224 -0.54 -12.61 -22.49
N LEU A 225 -1.76 -12.98 -22.91
CA LEU A 225 -1.99 -14.11 -23.80
C LEU A 225 -1.62 -13.79 -25.25
N THR A 226 -1.05 -14.78 -25.94
CA THR A 226 -0.93 -14.77 -27.39
C THR A 226 -1.84 -15.85 -27.95
N VAL A 227 -2.73 -15.49 -28.85
CA VAL A 227 -3.68 -16.43 -29.49
C VAL A 227 -3.12 -16.86 -30.82
N PRO A 228 -2.89 -18.19 -31.06
CA PRO A 228 -2.38 -18.67 -32.33
C PRO A 228 -3.35 -18.38 -33.48
N ALA A 229 -2.78 -17.97 -34.62
CA ALA A 229 -3.55 -17.63 -35.86
C ALA A 229 -4.48 -18.73 -36.34
N GLN A 230 -4.21 -19.96 -35.98
CA GLN A 230 -4.97 -21.17 -36.42
C GLN A 230 -6.33 -21.35 -35.71
N LEU A 231 -6.57 -20.63 -34.60
CA LEU A 231 -7.81 -20.76 -33.80
C LEU A 231 -8.86 -19.67 -34.12
N MET A 232 -8.75 -19.01 -35.27
CA MET A 232 -9.50 -17.79 -35.56
C MET A 232 -10.84 -18.02 -36.26
N ASP A 233 -11.92 -18.08 -35.49
CA ASP A 233 -13.23 -17.69 -36.00
C ASP A 233 -13.40 -16.15 -35.97
N SER A 234 -14.59 -15.65 -36.40
CA SER A 234 -14.86 -14.20 -36.40
C SER A 234 -14.90 -13.59 -34.99
N ALA A 235 -15.39 -14.34 -34.01
CA ALA A 235 -15.45 -13.90 -32.59
C ALA A 235 -14.04 -13.84 -32.01
N ASP A 236 -13.20 -14.82 -32.31
CA ASP A 236 -11.80 -14.81 -31.90
C ASP A 236 -11.01 -13.64 -32.50
N LYS A 237 -11.30 -13.23 -33.75
CA LYS A 237 -10.67 -12.06 -34.37
C LYS A 237 -11.03 -10.76 -33.64
N ASN A 238 -12.27 -10.59 -33.25
CA ASN A 238 -12.67 -9.40 -32.46
C ASN A 238 -12.01 -9.38 -31.07
N PHE A 239 -11.99 -10.52 -30.40
CA PHE A 239 -11.26 -10.66 -29.13
C PHE A 239 -9.79 -10.28 -29.31
N GLN A 240 -9.13 -10.76 -30.36
CA GLN A 240 -7.72 -10.45 -30.62
C GLN A 240 -7.47 -8.97 -30.92
N LYS A 241 -8.35 -8.30 -31.65
CA LYS A 241 -8.23 -6.85 -31.90
C LYS A 241 -8.26 -6.08 -30.58
N ILE A 242 -9.19 -6.41 -29.69
CA ILE A 242 -9.28 -5.80 -28.37
C ILE A 242 -8.03 -6.18 -27.54
N LEU A 243 -7.61 -7.44 -27.58
CA LEU A 243 -6.44 -7.91 -26.87
C LEU A 243 -5.17 -7.16 -27.29
N TYR A 244 -4.91 -7.02 -28.59
CA TYR A 244 -3.75 -6.29 -29.08
C TYR A 244 -3.85 -4.78 -28.86
N SER A 245 -5.04 -4.19 -28.82
CA SER A 245 -5.17 -2.78 -28.43
C SER A 245 -4.72 -2.56 -26.99
N VAL A 246 -5.00 -3.51 -26.10
CA VAL A 246 -4.57 -3.48 -24.70
C VAL A 246 -3.06 -3.81 -24.58
N LYS A 247 -2.59 -4.86 -25.25
CA LYS A 247 -1.17 -5.29 -25.23
C LYS A 247 -0.22 -4.19 -25.71
N ASN A 248 -0.66 -3.39 -26.67
CA ASN A 248 0.14 -2.27 -27.20
C ASN A 248 0.18 -1.05 -26.26
N TRP A 249 -0.45 -1.13 -25.08
CA TRP A 249 -0.34 -0.14 -24.00
C TRP A 249 0.67 -0.61 -22.96
N GLY A 250 1.87 -0.83 -23.36
CA GLY A 250 2.92 -1.31 -22.46
C GLY A 250 3.96 -0.24 -22.18
N PHE A 251 5.04 -0.67 -21.58
CA PHE A 251 6.10 0.20 -21.09
C PHE A 251 7.44 -0.13 -21.76
N ILE A 252 8.19 0.90 -22.11
CA ILE A 252 9.55 0.77 -22.59
C ILE A 252 10.49 1.21 -21.47
N GLN A 253 11.42 0.35 -21.08
CA GLN A 253 12.47 0.70 -20.14
C GLN A 253 13.57 1.49 -20.85
N VAL A 254 13.88 2.68 -20.34
CA VAL A 254 14.91 3.58 -20.86
C VAL A 254 15.99 3.75 -19.79
N ASN A 255 17.26 3.65 -20.18
CA ASN A 255 18.35 3.89 -19.24
C ASN A 255 18.54 5.40 -18.99
N SER A 256 19.08 5.72 -17.82
CA SER A 256 19.46 7.09 -17.49
C SER A 256 20.46 7.65 -18.54
N GLY A 257 20.10 8.78 -19.15
CA GLY A 257 20.92 9.44 -20.18
C GLY A 257 20.57 9.07 -21.62
N GLU A 258 19.68 8.12 -21.87
CA GLU A 258 19.14 7.86 -23.21
C GLU A 258 18.12 8.95 -23.60
N ASP A 259 18.15 9.34 -24.90
CA ASP A 259 17.32 10.42 -25.40
C ASP A 259 15.86 9.98 -25.60
N TYR A 260 14.95 10.53 -24.80
CA TYR A 260 13.49 10.35 -24.95
C TYR A 260 12.99 10.62 -26.38
N TYR A 261 13.48 11.69 -27.01
CA TYR A 261 13.05 12.06 -28.36
C TYR A 261 13.44 11.02 -29.41
N SER A 262 14.53 10.31 -29.21
CA SER A 262 14.92 9.21 -30.08
C SER A 262 13.88 8.07 -30.03
N TYR A 263 13.48 7.65 -28.85
CA TYR A 263 12.43 6.63 -28.68
C TYR A 263 11.09 7.09 -29.26
N LYS A 264 10.68 8.31 -28.96
CA LYS A 264 9.45 8.90 -29.49
C LYS A 264 9.45 8.88 -31.03
N ASN A 265 10.51 9.38 -31.67
CA ASN A 265 10.61 9.43 -33.13
C ASN A 265 10.61 8.03 -33.78
N GLN A 266 11.16 7.02 -33.10
CA GLN A 266 11.15 5.64 -33.59
C GLN A 266 9.72 5.07 -33.50
N ILE A 267 9.03 5.23 -32.39
CA ILE A 267 7.63 4.76 -32.21
C ILE A 267 6.68 5.48 -33.18
N ASP A 268 6.79 6.80 -33.30
CA ASP A 268 6.00 7.59 -34.25
C ASP A 268 6.22 7.07 -35.68
N ARG A 269 7.45 6.74 -36.07
CA ARG A 269 7.78 6.19 -37.39
C ARG A 269 7.13 4.82 -37.60
N ILE A 270 7.24 3.91 -36.63
CA ILE A 270 6.63 2.58 -36.72
C ILE A 270 5.09 2.70 -36.78
N SER A 271 4.52 3.53 -35.94
CA SER A 271 3.08 3.81 -35.92
C SER A 271 2.59 4.34 -37.28
N HIS A 272 3.28 5.32 -37.87
CA HIS A 272 2.98 5.86 -39.20
C HIS A 272 3.14 4.82 -40.32
N GLN A 273 4.20 4.01 -40.28
CA GLN A 273 4.44 2.97 -41.31
C GLN A 273 3.32 1.95 -41.34
N LEU A 274 2.76 1.64 -40.17
CA LEU A 274 1.65 0.69 -40.00
C LEU A 274 0.27 1.36 -40.06
N ASN A 275 0.19 2.65 -40.34
CA ASN A 275 -1.04 3.44 -40.30
C ASN A 275 -1.83 3.24 -38.99
N LEU A 276 -1.11 3.33 -37.87
CA LEU A 276 -1.63 3.25 -36.52
C LEU A 276 -1.53 4.62 -35.82
N LYS A 277 -2.24 4.79 -34.71
CA LYS A 277 -2.27 6.03 -33.93
C LYS A 277 -1.76 5.77 -32.51
N TYR A 278 -0.53 5.26 -32.39
CA TYR A 278 0.15 5.10 -31.12
C TYR A 278 1.16 6.21 -30.89
N VAL A 279 1.26 6.65 -29.66
CA VAL A 279 2.21 7.67 -29.21
C VAL A 279 2.89 7.20 -27.93
N VAL A 280 4.02 7.83 -27.64
CA VAL A 280 4.75 7.60 -26.39
C VAL A 280 4.54 8.79 -25.47
N ASN A 281 4.08 8.49 -24.28
CA ASN A 281 4.00 9.45 -23.20
C ASN A 281 5.16 9.21 -22.22
N GLU A 282 5.87 10.26 -21.89
CA GLU A 282 6.88 10.20 -20.83
C GLU A 282 6.18 9.92 -19.51
N VAL A 283 6.43 8.74 -18.96
CA VAL A 283 6.06 8.47 -17.57
C VAL A 283 7.19 9.05 -16.73
N TYR A 284 6.93 10.20 -16.13
CA TYR A 284 7.88 10.93 -15.28
C TYR A 284 8.33 10.11 -14.06
N VAL A 285 9.02 8.99 -14.33
CA VAL A 285 9.56 8.14 -13.26
C VAL A 285 10.86 8.73 -12.72
N SER A 286 11.72 9.33 -13.58
CA SER A 286 13.06 9.67 -13.14
C SER A 286 13.20 11.03 -12.45
N SER A 287 12.66 12.11 -13.00
CA SER A 287 12.85 13.43 -12.38
C SER A 287 11.87 13.68 -11.25
N TYR A 288 10.61 13.29 -11.40
CA TYR A 288 9.60 13.44 -10.35
C TYR A 288 9.90 12.48 -9.19
N ILE A 289 10.24 11.22 -9.44
CA ILE A 289 10.62 10.26 -8.38
C ILE A 289 11.95 10.64 -7.77
N HIS A 290 12.95 11.05 -8.56
CA HIS A 290 14.23 11.50 -8.02
C HIS A 290 14.03 12.76 -7.17
N ASN A 291 13.22 13.70 -7.61
CA ASN A 291 12.85 14.88 -6.84
C ASN A 291 11.92 14.55 -5.67
N VAL A 292 10.93 13.68 -5.84
CA VAL A 292 10.07 13.19 -4.76
C VAL A 292 10.86 12.27 -3.83
N SER A 293 11.72 11.41 -4.34
CA SER A 293 12.63 10.59 -3.53
C SER A 293 13.60 11.47 -2.75
N ASN A 294 14.24 12.45 -3.35
CA ASN A 294 15.13 13.39 -2.66
C ASN A 294 14.36 14.30 -1.69
N THR A 295 13.20 14.79 -2.08
CA THR A 295 12.32 15.59 -1.23
C THR A 295 11.70 14.76 -0.12
N LEU A 296 11.28 13.53 -0.40
CA LEU A 296 10.83 12.59 0.60
C LEU A 296 11.98 12.11 1.47
N GLN A 297 13.16 11.89 0.95
CA GLN A 297 14.34 11.47 1.71
C GLN A 297 14.84 12.58 2.62
N SER A 298 14.83 13.83 2.20
CA SER A 298 15.08 15.00 3.03
C SER A 298 13.92 15.33 3.97
N SER A 299 12.68 15.29 3.49
CA SER A 299 11.48 15.55 4.29
C SER A 299 11.21 14.45 5.34
N LYS A 300 11.49 13.18 5.02
CA LYS A 300 11.37 12.03 5.94
C LYS A 300 12.16 12.21 7.21
N GLY A 301 13.45 12.55 7.07
CA GLY A 301 14.32 12.81 8.21
C GLY A 301 13.76 13.93 9.05
N ILE A 302 13.31 15.02 8.43
CA ILE A 302 12.75 16.18 9.10
C ILE A 302 11.45 15.84 9.82
N PHE A 303 10.48 15.20 9.16
CA PHE A 303 9.20 14.83 9.79
C PHE A 303 9.39 13.83 10.93
N PHE A 304 10.26 12.85 10.75
CA PHE A 304 10.55 11.85 11.79
C PHE A 304 11.27 12.48 12.97
N ILE A 305 12.31 13.29 12.75
CA ILE A 305 13.04 14.01 13.79
C ILE A 305 12.12 14.99 14.50
N THR A 306 11.29 15.75 13.76
CA THR A 306 10.31 16.68 14.34
C THR A 306 9.29 15.96 15.21
N SER A 307 8.83 14.77 14.80
CA SER A 307 7.88 13.98 15.59
C SER A 307 8.49 13.43 16.88
N ILE A 308 9.77 12.99 16.84
CA ILE A 308 10.52 12.61 18.05
C ILE A 308 10.67 13.81 18.97
N PHE A 309 11.08 14.96 18.44
CA PHE A 309 11.29 16.17 19.22
C PHE A 309 9.98 16.63 19.90
N LEU A 310 8.87 16.63 19.15
CA LEU A 310 7.55 16.95 19.69
C LEU A 310 7.10 15.94 20.76
N PHE A 311 7.36 14.65 20.54
CA PHE A 311 7.07 13.62 21.52
C PHE A 311 7.86 13.83 22.82
N VAL A 312 9.14 14.18 22.73
CA VAL A 312 9.99 14.47 23.89
C VAL A 312 9.48 15.70 24.64
N ILE A 313 9.12 16.78 23.92
CA ILE A 313 8.56 17.99 24.54
C ILE A 313 7.26 17.67 25.28
N LEU A 314 6.33 16.98 24.64
CA LEU A 314 5.05 16.63 25.26
C LEU A 314 5.21 15.67 26.43
N SER A 315 6.21 14.77 26.39
CA SER A 315 6.57 13.92 27.51
C SER A 315 7.15 14.72 28.67
N ALA A 316 7.96 15.75 28.39
CA ALA A 316 8.46 16.67 29.41
C ALA A 316 7.33 17.50 30.05
N VAL A 317 6.38 17.96 29.24
CA VAL A 317 5.15 18.63 29.73
C VAL A 317 4.34 17.69 30.62
N PHE A 318 4.18 16.42 30.20
CA PHE A 318 3.52 15.38 31.04
C PHE A 318 4.23 15.24 32.39
N ILE A 319 5.56 15.08 32.40
CA ILE A 319 6.35 14.95 33.62
C ILE A 319 6.14 16.17 34.52
N TYR A 320 6.22 17.38 33.96
CA TYR A 320 6.05 18.63 34.69
C TYR A 320 4.65 18.70 35.35
N ILE A 321 3.59 18.44 34.59
CA ILE A 321 2.21 18.47 35.11
C ILE A 321 2.01 17.37 36.17
N TYR A 322 2.60 16.18 35.96
CA TYR A 322 2.48 15.07 36.89
C TYR A 322 3.24 15.34 38.20
N LEU A 323 4.45 15.94 38.13
CA LEU A 323 5.20 16.33 39.30
C LEU A 323 4.45 17.41 40.09
N TRP A 324 3.84 18.35 39.41
CA TRP A 324 3.02 19.37 40.06
C TRP A 324 1.77 18.75 40.73
N HIS A 325 1.13 17.82 40.07
CA HIS A 325 0.05 17.01 40.66
C HIS A 325 0.54 16.28 41.93
N PHE A 326 1.72 15.69 41.88
CA PHE A 326 2.33 14.99 43.00
C PHE A 326 2.56 15.93 44.18
N GLU A 327 3.21 17.08 43.94
CA GLU A 327 3.48 18.08 45.01
C GLU A 327 2.19 18.56 45.66
N ARG A 328 1.14 18.79 44.91
CA ARG A 328 -0.17 19.21 45.43
C ARG A 328 -0.85 18.15 46.26
N ASN A 329 -0.58 16.89 45.99
CA ASN A 329 -1.16 15.75 46.75
C ASN A 329 -0.19 15.22 47.82
N LYS A 330 0.94 15.89 48.07
CA LYS A 330 2.00 15.45 48.99
C LYS A 330 1.47 15.19 50.39
N LYS A 331 0.58 16.05 50.90
CA LYS A 331 -0.09 15.86 52.21
C LYS A 331 -0.91 14.57 52.27
N ALA A 332 -1.63 14.27 51.20
CA ALA A 332 -2.44 13.02 51.17
C ALA A 332 -1.56 11.78 51.13
N TYR A 333 -0.40 11.84 50.43
CA TYR A 333 0.57 10.74 50.44
C TYR A 333 1.25 10.56 51.78
N ALA A 334 1.60 11.68 52.44
CA ALA A 334 2.17 11.64 53.80
C ALA A 334 1.22 11.05 54.84
N ILE A 335 -0.07 11.43 54.82
CA ILE A 335 -1.07 10.84 55.69
C ILE A 335 -1.16 9.31 55.52
N ARG A 336 -1.11 8.83 54.28
CA ARG A 336 -1.12 7.38 53.99
C ARG A 336 0.13 6.69 54.57
N LEU A 337 1.30 7.27 54.48
CA LEU A 337 2.52 6.74 55.09
C LEU A 337 2.41 6.67 56.61
N ILE A 338 1.84 7.71 57.24
CA ILE A 338 1.57 7.74 58.69
C ILE A 338 0.55 6.68 59.07
N CYS A 339 -0.47 6.40 58.22
CA CYS A 339 -1.47 5.36 58.43
C CYS A 339 -0.97 3.94 58.13
N GLY A 340 0.35 3.73 57.95
CA GLY A 340 0.96 2.40 57.80
C GLY A 340 1.19 1.92 56.36
N CYS A 341 0.97 2.75 55.33
CA CYS A 341 1.36 2.42 53.97
C CYS A 341 2.88 2.43 53.84
N SER A 342 3.47 1.36 53.29
CA SER A 342 4.91 1.33 53.05
C SER A 342 5.32 2.17 51.85
N PHE A 343 6.57 2.69 51.82
CA PHE A 343 7.12 3.42 50.68
C PHE A 343 7.05 2.64 49.35
N PRO A 344 7.35 1.33 49.31
CA PRO A 344 7.18 0.54 48.09
C PRO A 344 5.72 0.49 47.60
N GLN A 345 4.75 0.37 48.48
CA GLN A 345 3.32 0.39 48.10
C GLN A 345 2.88 1.74 47.57
N LEU A 346 3.38 2.84 48.14
CA LEU A 346 3.13 4.19 47.60
C LEU A 346 3.72 4.37 46.19
N ARG A 347 4.95 3.92 45.98
CA ARG A 347 5.59 3.94 44.68
C ARG A 347 4.83 3.13 43.65
N LEU A 348 4.49 1.89 43.99
CA LEU A 348 3.72 1.00 43.10
C LEU A 348 2.41 1.67 42.66
N ARG A 349 1.71 2.35 43.59
CA ARG A 349 0.50 3.08 43.28
C ARG A 349 0.71 4.21 42.28
N ILE A 350 1.76 5.03 42.48
CA ILE A 350 2.10 6.14 41.61
C ILE A 350 2.45 5.60 40.20
N PHE A 351 3.26 4.54 40.13
CA PHE A 351 3.61 3.93 38.87
C PHE A 351 2.40 3.31 38.15
N SER A 352 1.47 2.68 38.92
CA SER A 352 0.23 2.14 38.33
C SER A 352 -0.66 3.26 37.77
N GLU A 353 -0.76 4.41 38.43
CA GLU A 353 -1.49 5.58 37.90
C GLU A 353 -0.88 6.07 36.56
N VAL A 354 0.44 6.20 36.49
CA VAL A 354 1.15 6.59 35.26
C VAL A 354 0.95 5.55 34.17
N LEU A 355 1.07 4.27 34.49
CA LEU A 355 0.89 3.18 33.54
C LEU A 355 -0.54 3.17 32.97
N VAL A 356 -1.56 3.34 33.80
CA VAL A 356 -2.96 3.40 33.36
C VAL A 356 -3.20 4.59 32.43
N LEU A 357 -2.68 5.78 32.78
CA LEU A 357 -2.77 6.97 31.94
C LEU A 357 -2.10 6.74 30.58
N PHE A 358 -0.91 6.14 30.61
CA PHE A 358 -0.15 5.87 29.40
C PHE A 358 -0.84 4.83 28.50
N ALA A 359 -1.32 3.72 29.08
CA ALA A 359 -2.02 2.68 28.35
C ALA A 359 -3.34 3.18 27.74
N SER A 360 -4.10 3.99 28.50
CA SER A 360 -5.36 4.56 27.99
C SER A 360 -5.11 5.60 26.89
N ALA A 361 -4.10 6.45 27.02
CA ALA A 361 -3.70 7.41 26.00
C ALA A 361 -3.22 6.70 24.72
N PHE A 362 -2.43 5.65 24.88
CA PHE A 362 -1.97 4.81 23.78
C PHE A 362 -3.16 4.14 23.06
N GLY A 363 -4.07 3.52 23.78
CA GLY A 363 -5.26 2.88 23.21
C GLY A 363 -6.11 3.87 22.41
N LEU A 364 -6.36 5.07 22.96
CA LEU A 364 -7.10 6.11 22.27
C LEU A 364 -6.36 6.61 21.02
N SER A 365 -5.04 6.74 21.09
CA SER A 365 -4.20 7.15 19.95
C SER A 365 -4.26 6.14 18.80
N VAL A 366 -4.27 4.84 19.12
CA VAL A 366 -4.46 3.76 18.13
C VAL A 366 -5.83 3.88 17.46
N LEU A 367 -6.88 4.09 18.23
CA LEU A 367 -8.24 4.26 17.71
C LEU A 367 -8.35 5.49 16.81
N ILE A 368 -7.77 6.63 17.22
CA ILE A 368 -7.76 7.87 16.42
C ILE A 368 -7.02 7.65 15.11
N ASN A 369 -5.82 7.05 15.13
CA ASN A 369 -5.07 6.78 13.92
C ASN A 369 -5.81 5.80 12.99
N TYR A 370 -6.44 4.77 13.53
CA TYR A 370 -7.25 3.85 12.76
C TYR A 370 -8.45 4.54 12.07
N GLN A 371 -9.12 5.44 12.76
CA GLN A 371 -10.25 6.23 12.21
C GLN A 371 -9.81 7.25 11.16
N ILE A 372 -8.72 8.00 11.40
CA ILE A 372 -8.18 8.99 10.46
C ILE A 372 -7.74 8.31 9.15
N LEU A 373 -7.25 7.08 9.23
CA LEU A 373 -6.76 6.32 8.10
C LEU A 373 -7.85 5.56 7.34
N GLY A 374 -9.13 5.76 7.69
CA GLY A 374 -10.27 5.19 6.98
C GLY A 374 -10.38 3.66 7.14
N GLY A 375 -10.48 3.20 8.37
CA GLY A 375 -10.39 1.81 8.85
C GLY A 375 -10.94 0.64 8.02
N ASN A 376 -11.84 0.87 7.07
CA ASN A 376 -12.40 -0.17 6.20
C ASN A 376 -11.89 -0.13 4.75
N THR A 377 -11.09 0.88 4.39
CA THR A 377 -10.59 1.10 3.02
C THR A 377 -9.06 0.98 2.91
N LEU A 378 -8.40 0.56 3.99
CA LEU A 378 -6.96 0.37 3.97
C LEU A 378 -6.59 -0.81 3.06
N TYR A 379 -5.90 -0.51 1.97
CA TYR A 379 -5.22 -1.53 1.17
C TYR A 379 -4.25 -2.33 2.07
N ALA A 380 -4.07 -3.62 1.80
CA ALA A 380 -3.22 -4.52 2.61
C ALA A 380 -1.82 -3.94 2.92
N ALA A 381 -1.27 -3.19 1.99
CA ALA A 381 -0.01 -2.46 2.14
C ALA A 381 -0.02 -1.36 3.18
N GLU A 382 -1.07 -0.58 3.25
CA GLU A 382 -1.20 0.48 4.26
C GLU A 382 -1.41 -0.12 5.64
N GLN A 383 -2.09 -1.26 5.71
CA GLN A 383 -2.27 -2.03 6.93
C GLN A 383 -0.92 -2.53 7.48
N LEU A 384 -0.05 -3.07 6.61
CA LEU A 384 1.29 -3.50 7.03
C LEU A 384 2.14 -2.34 7.56
N GLN A 385 2.09 -1.18 6.89
CA GLN A 385 2.84 -0.01 7.35
C GLN A 385 2.29 0.53 8.67
N LEU A 386 0.99 0.41 8.89
CA LEU A 386 0.36 0.73 10.16
C LEU A 386 0.82 -0.23 11.27
N GLU A 387 0.88 -1.54 11.00
CA GLU A 387 1.39 -2.54 11.96
C GLU A 387 2.86 -2.26 12.34
N LYS A 388 3.72 -1.97 11.37
CA LYS A 388 5.12 -1.58 11.63
C LYS A 388 5.20 -0.30 12.46
N ALA A 389 4.42 0.71 12.11
CA ALA A 389 4.36 1.96 12.86
C ALA A 389 3.88 1.74 14.29
N LEU A 390 2.90 0.86 14.49
CA LEU A 390 2.41 0.46 15.80
C LEU A 390 3.53 -0.18 16.63
N GLN A 391 4.24 -1.17 16.08
CA GLN A 391 5.36 -1.85 16.76
C GLN A 391 6.45 -0.86 17.18
N GLN A 392 6.88 0.02 16.28
CA GLN A 392 7.88 1.06 16.56
C GLN A 392 7.38 2.04 17.63
N THR A 393 6.10 2.42 17.57
CA THR A 393 5.50 3.34 18.55
C THR A 393 5.41 2.67 19.93
N VAL A 394 5.08 1.39 20.01
CA VAL A 394 5.07 0.63 21.28
C VAL A 394 6.47 0.60 21.89
N LEU A 395 7.49 0.25 21.11
CA LEU A 395 8.87 0.19 21.59
C LEU A 395 9.38 1.54 22.09
N PHE A 396 9.17 2.60 21.30
CA PHE A 396 9.61 3.95 21.65
C PHE A 396 8.85 4.50 22.87
N SER A 397 7.53 4.35 22.88
CA SER A 397 6.69 4.78 24.00
C SER A 397 7.01 4.01 25.29
N GLY A 398 7.32 2.72 25.19
CA GLY A 398 7.78 1.92 26.32
C GLY A 398 9.10 2.39 26.89
N ALA A 399 10.07 2.75 26.04
CA ALA A 399 11.34 3.32 26.48
C ALA A 399 11.14 4.65 27.21
N VAL A 400 10.28 5.53 26.66
CA VAL A 400 9.95 6.82 27.29
C VAL A 400 9.24 6.62 28.63
N LEU A 401 8.33 5.65 28.73
CA LEU A 401 7.67 5.30 29.99
C LEU A 401 8.67 4.87 31.07
N LEU A 402 9.68 4.09 30.72
CA LEU A 402 10.75 3.70 31.63
C LEU A 402 11.55 4.93 32.12
N VAL A 403 11.86 5.87 31.24
CA VAL A 403 12.53 7.13 31.62
C VAL A 403 11.65 7.94 32.58
N ILE A 404 10.35 8.07 32.28
CA ILE A 404 9.39 8.78 33.15
C ILE A 404 9.35 8.13 34.54
N CYS A 405 9.22 6.79 34.60
CA CYS A 405 9.24 6.06 35.88
C CYS A 405 10.55 6.24 36.63
N GLY A 406 11.69 6.28 35.94
CA GLY A 406 13.01 6.57 36.52
C GLY A 406 13.09 7.95 37.15
N ILE A 407 12.63 8.98 36.43
CA ILE A 407 12.59 10.37 36.93
C ILE A 407 11.68 10.47 38.16
N LEU A 408 10.51 9.89 38.11
CA LEU A 408 9.57 9.86 39.24
C LEU A 408 10.15 9.12 40.44
N TYR A 409 10.84 8.00 40.21
CA TYR A 409 11.51 7.25 41.25
C TYR A 409 12.56 8.09 41.99
N ILE A 410 13.41 8.79 41.25
CA ILE A 410 14.45 9.69 41.80
C ILE A 410 13.79 10.86 42.59
N PHE A 411 12.74 11.45 42.00
CA PHE A 411 12.02 12.56 42.62
C PHE A 411 11.33 12.16 43.93
N ILE A 412 10.68 11.02 43.99
CA ILE A 412 10.00 10.48 45.19
C ILE A 412 11.05 10.19 46.28
N ASN A 413 12.23 9.68 45.93
CA ASN A 413 13.29 9.38 46.88
C ASN A 413 13.95 10.64 47.44
N LYS A 414 14.16 11.66 46.61
CA LYS A 414 14.81 12.92 47.00
C LYS A 414 13.90 13.77 47.89
N ASN A 415 12.60 13.74 47.66
CA ASN A 415 11.63 14.47 48.43
C ASN A 415 11.24 13.66 49.69
N ASN A 416 11.76 14.12 50.83
CA ASN A 416 11.42 13.53 52.12
C ASN A 416 9.98 13.94 52.48
N ILE A 417 9.01 13.14 51.97
CA ILE A 417 7.55 13.39 52.01
C ILE A 417 7.09 13.66 53.46
N VAL A 418 7.73 12.98 54.41
CA VAL A 418 7.38 13.11 55.84
C VAL A 418 7.87 14.44 56.45
N ASN A 419 9.08 14.88 56.10
CA ASN A 419 9.64 16.12 56.59
C ASN A 419 8.95 17.40 56.06
N SER A 420 8.19 17.29 55.00
CA SER A 420 7.43 18.43 54.46
C SER A 420 6.21 18.82 55.26
N ILE A 421 5.69 17.90 56.13
CA ILE A 421 4.58 18.20 57.02
C ILE A 421 5.08 19.01 58.22
N GLN A 422 6.28 18.69 58.73
CA GLN A 422 6.84 19.35 59.92
C GLN A 422 7.27 20.81 59.67
N LYS A 423 7.55 21.20 58.40
CA LYS A 423 7.96 22.56 58.06
C LYS A 423 6.82 23.56 57.81
N GLU A 424 5.61 23.11 57.62
CA GLU A 424 4.46 24.01 57.40
C GLU A 424 3.70 24.32 58.68
N ASP A 425 3.98 23.62 59.78
CA ASP A 425 3.39 23.89 61.10
C ASP A 425 4.28 24.82 61.98
N GLN A 426 5.37 25.37 61.44
CA GLN A 426 6.19 26.42 62.00
C GLN A 426 6.01 27.72 61.18
#